data_b1ad7827d0042353f51fadb81430f1e3
#
_entry.id   b1ad7827d0042353f51fadb81430f1e3
#
_cell.length_a   1.000
_cell.length_b   1.000
_cell.length_c   1.000
_cell.angle_alpha   90.00
_cell.angle_beta   90.00
_cell.angle_gamma   90.00
#
_symmetry.space_group_name_H-M   'P 1'
#
loop_
_entity.id
_entity.type
_entity.pdbx_description
1 polymer ?
#
loop_
_entity_poly.entity_id
_entity_poly.type
_entity_poly.pdbx_seq_one_letter_code
_entity_poly.pdbx_strand_id
1 'polypeptide(L)'
;MKNVAGILCAVMLVASPGFAAGAGASNGRTLYKWVDEQGVTHYGDRIPPEYAAQEQQVINSQGVEIKRLEAQKTPEALAAEDQKRAEAEQSKNRDRNLLNTYASVQEIERLRDQRVTLLSDQIKVTSQFLEVLNGKLKKLRVSSLRFKPYSSEPNAPAMPDQMAEDLVRVGNDIRTQEENLREKRSEETIMSKQFDSDIVRFKELKGIH
;
A
#
# COMPACT_ATOMS: atom_id res chain seq x y z
N MET A 1 12.27 31.11 -53.82
CA MET A 1 11.52 31.57 -55.00
C MET A 1 10.24 32.19 -54.53
N LYS A 2 10.13 33.50 -54.80
CA LYS A 2 8.92 34.31 -55.03
C LYS A 2 8.02 34.55 -53.82
N ASN A 3 8.12 35.69 -53.17
CA ASN A 3 7.51 37.02 -53.57
C ASN A 3 6.00 37.00 -53.26
N VAL A 4 5.45 37.96 -52.62
CA VAL A 4 5.39 39.40 -52.55
C VAL A 4 3.99 39.79 -52.09
N ALA A 5 3.77 40.71 -51.38
CA ALA A 5 3.16 42.07 -51.32
C ALA A 5 2.20 42.08 -50.13
N GLY A 6 2.20 42.98 -49.17
CA GLY A 6 2.36 44.40 -49.32
C GLY A 6 0.99 45.08 -49.56
N ILE A 7 0.26 45.44 -48.47
CA ILE A 7 -0.70 46.53 -48.55
C ILE A 7 -0.62 47.30 -47.23
N LEU A 8 -0.06 48.51 -47.43
CA LEU A 8 -0.11 49.69 -46.57
C LEU A 8 -1.54 50.24 -46.63
N CYS A 9 -2.20 50.46 -45.53
CA CYS A 9 -3.31 51.42 -45.48
C CYS A 9 -3.16 52.25 -44.21
N ALA A 10 -2.58 53.38 -44.40
CA ALA A 10 -2.68 54.51 -43.50
C ALA A 10 -4.15 54.97 -43.49
N VAL A 11 -4.66 55.46 -42.39
CA VAL A 11 -5.46 56.69 -42.33
C VAL A 11 -6.14 56.85 -40.96
N MET A 12 -5.88 57.96 -40.39
CA MET A 12 -6.65 58.90 -39.58
C MET A 12 -6.76 58.72 -38.08
N LEU A 13 -5.97 59.56 -37.50
CA LEU A 13 -6.11 60.20 -36.20
C LEU A 13 -7.48 60.92 -36.10
N VAL A 14 -8.33 60.47 -35.17
CA VAL A 14 -9.39 61.35 -34.65
C VAL A 14 -9.14 61.47 -33.16
N ALA A 15 -8.62 62.61 -32.77
CA ALA A 15 -8.52 62.99 -31.37
C ALA A 15 -9.90 63.43 -30.89
N SER A 16 -10.45 62.59 -29.94
CA SER A 16 -11.56 63.05 -29.12
C SER A 16 -11.05 63.26 -27.69
N PRO A 17 -11.30 64.40 -27.07
CA PRO A 17 -11.02 64.62 -25.67
C PRO A 17 -12.10 63.90 -24.86
N GLY A 18 -11.81 62.67 -24.44
CA GLY A 18 -12.68 61.91 -23.53
C GLY A 18 -12.34 62.22 -22.09
N PHE A 19 -13.30 62.73 -21.41
CA PHE A 19 -13.39 62.95 -19.96
C PHE A 19 -12.69 61.85 -19.18
N ALA A 20 -11.63 62.16 -18.45
CA ALA A 20 -11.06 61.36 -17.41
C ALA A 20 -12.01 61.38 -16.21
N ALA A 21 -12.98 60.46 -16.16
CA ALA A 21 -13.60 60.10 -14.93
C ALA A 21 -12.53 59.38 -14.09
N GLY A 22 -11.94 60.09 -13.16
CA GLY A 22 -11.09 59.51 -12.12
C GLY A 22 -11.89 58.45 -11.34
N ALA A 23 -11.76 57.23 -11.73
CA ALA A 23 -12.10 56.11 -10.83
C ALA A 23 -11.11 56.23 -9.66
N GLY A 24 -11.56 56.84 -8.59
CA GLY A 24 -10.87 56.81 -7.30
C GLY A 24 -10.63 55.34 -6.95
N ALA A 25 -9.42 54.86 -7.15
CA ALA A 25 -8.96 53.66 -6.51
C ALA A 25 -9.08 53.92 -4.99
N SER A 26 -10.15 53.45 -4.41
CA SER A 26 -10.25 53.33 -2.95
C SER A 26 -9.12 52.38 -2.57
N ASN A 27 -8.02 52.96 -2.12
CA ASN A 27 -6.94 52.25 -1.46
C ASN A 27 -7.54 51.72 -0.12
N GLY A 28 -8.40 50.73 -0.23
CA GLY A 28 -8.95 50.03 0.93
C GLY A 28 -7.77 49.42 1.69
N ARG A 29 -7.40 50.08 2.78
CA ARG A 29 -6.43 49.49 3.71
C ARG A 29 -6.91 48.08 4.07
N THR A 30 -6.15 47.11 3.63
CA THR A 30 -6.37 45.72 4.00
C THR A 30 -5.78 45.53 5.41
N LEU A 31 -6.59 45.11 6.36
CA LEU A 31 -6.17 44.79 7.70
C LEU A 31 -6.19 43.30 7.87
N TYR A 32 -5.19 42.79 8.57
CA TYR A 32 -5.12 41.38 8.98
C TYR A 32 -5.59 41.29 10.42
N LYS A 33 -6.41 40.28 10.70
CA LYS A 33 -6.84 39.89 12.04
C LYS A 33 -6.26 38.52 12.33
N TRP A 34 -5.56 38.38 13.46
CA TRP A 34 -5.04 37.09 13.94
C TRP A 34 -5.23 36.97 15.45
N VAL A 35 -5.09 35.78 16.00
CA VAL A 35 -5.20 35.50 17.42
C VAL A 35 -3.85 35.01 17.93
N ASP A 36 -3.37 35.50 19.07
CA ASP A 36 -2.13 35.05 19.69
C ASP A 36 -2.35 33.78 20.53
N GLU A 37 -1.25 33.25 21.09
CA GLU A 37 -1.28 32.03 21.93
C GLU A 37 -2.09 32.19 23.22
N GLN A 38 -2.34 33.43 23.68
CA GLN A 38 -3.16 33.74 24.82
C GLN A 38 -4.64 33.93 24.47
N GLY A 39 -4.99 33.79 23.20
CA GLY A 39 -6.36 33.96 22.72
C GLY A 39 -6.77 35.44 22.47
N VAL A 40 -5.80 36.37 22.48
CA VAL A 40 -6.06 37.79 22.24
C VAL A 40 -6.08 38.07 20.74
N THR A 41 -7.10 38.78 20.31
CA THR A 41 -7.25 39.17 18.91
C THR A 41 -6.46 40.45 18.60
N HIS A 42 -5.63 40.37 17.58
CA HIS A 42 -4.83 41.48 17.07
C HIS A 42 -5.28 41.92 15.68
N TYR A 43 -5.03 43.18 15.39
CA TYR A 43 -5.32 43.80 14.09
C TYR A 43 -4.09 44.59 13.63
N GLY A 44 -3.69 44.45 12.37
CA GLY A 44 -2.55 45.16 11.83
C GLY A 44 -2.50 45.13 10.31
N ASP A 45 -1.66 45.98 9.72
CA ASP A 45 -1.37 45.99 8.28
C ASP A 45 -0.34 44.91 7.89
N ARG A 46 0.35 44.33 8.87
CA ARG A 46 1.28 43.21 8.71
C ARG A 46 1.11 42.24 9.87
N ILE A 47 1.28 40.96 9.58
CA ILE A 47 1.29 39.88 10.56
C ILE A 47 2.74 39.63 10.97
N PRO A 48 3.05 39.57 12.27
CA PRO A 48 4.38 39.18 12.74
C PRO A 48 4.72 37.74 12.24
N PRO A 49 5.99 37.47 11.89
CA PRO A 49 6.41 36.17 11.35
C PRO A 49 6.02 34.96 12.24
N GLU A 50 6.00 35.16 13.54
CA GLU A 50 5.60 34.16 14.54
C GLU A 50 4.15 33.67 14.41
N TYR A 51 3.26 34.53 13.90
CA TYR A 51 1.84 34.20 13.68
C TYR A 51 1.50 33.95 12.21
N ALA A 52 2.48 34.05 11.31
CA ALA A 52 2.26 33.87 9.87
C ALA A 52 1.77 32.47 9.49
N ALA A 53 2.05 31.47 10.32
CA ALA A 53 1.62 30.09 10.13
C ALA A 53 0.21 29.77 10.68
N GLN A 54 -0.39 30.67 11.47
CA GLN A 54 -1.70 30.49 12.08
C GLN A 54 -2.82 30.92 11.16
N GLU A 55 -4.06 30.62 11.52
CA GLU A 55 -5.26 31.10 10.80
C GLU A 55 -5.33 32.62 10.87
N GLN A 56 -5.62 33.25 9.75
CA GLN A 56 -5.65 34.70 9.61
C GLN A 56 -6.90 35.12 8.84
N GLN A 57 -7.47 36.26 9.21
CA GLN A 57 -8.58 36.86 8.50
C GLN A 57 -8.13 38.19 7.88
N VAL A 58 -8.41 38.35 6.59
CA VAL A 58 -8.21 39.61 5.88
C VAL A 58 -9.53 40.38 5.93
N ILE A 59 -9.50 41.55 6.55
CA ILE A 59 -10.68 42.40 6.70
C ILE A 59 -10.49 43.72 5.95
N ASN A 60 -11.61 44.31 5.50
CA ASN A 60 -11.60 45.63 4.89
C ASN A 60 -11.63 46.72 5.99
N SER A 61 -11.55 47.99 5.57
CA SER A 61 -11.63 49.15 6.45
C SER A 61 -12.94 49.29 7.22
N GLN A 62 -13.95 48.49 6.87
CA GLN A 62 -15.28 48.42 7.55
C GLN A 62 -15.38 47.26 8.51
N GLY A 63 -14.29 46.47 8.68
CA GLY A 63 -14.28 45.29 9.57
C GLY A 63 -14.94 44.03 9.01
N VAL A 64 -15.27 44.03 7.71
CA VAL A 64 -15.87 42.86 7.04
C VAL A 64 -14.76 41.95 6.54
N GLU A 65 -14.89 40.65 6.86
CA GLU A 65 -13.99 39.62 6.35
C GLU A 65 -14.09 39.51 4.82
N ILE A 66 -12.96 39.74 4.15
CA ILE A 66 -12.85 39.62 2.68
C ILE A 66 -12.30 38.24 2.33
N LYS A 67 -11.35 37.73 3.12
CA LYS A 67 -10.65 36.48 2.88
C LYS A 67 -10.18 35.87 4.18
N ARG A 68 -10.28 34.54 4.27
CA ARG A 68 -9.69 33.75 5.35
C ARG A 68 -8.47 33.01 4.79
N LEU A 69 -7.34 33.13 5.47
CA LEU A 69 -6.15 32.35 5.21
C LEU A 69 -6.08 31.26 6.27
N GLU A 70 -6.24 30.03 5.86
CA GLU A 70 -6.13 28.89 6.76
C GLU A 70 -4.73 28.78 7.34
N ALA A 71 -4.64 28.24 8.56
CA ALA A 71 -3.35 27.94 9.17
C ALA A 71 -2.53 27.01 8.26
N GLN A 72 -1.24 27.23 8.21
CA GLN A 72 -0.33 26.30 7.54
C GLN A 72 -0.39 24.96 8.27
N LYS A 73 -0.63 23.90 7.51
CA LYS A 73 -0.63 22.54 8.08
C LYS A 73 0.76 22.22 8.64
N THR A 74 0.81 21.61 9.79
CA THR A 74 2.07 21.12 10.33
C THR A 74 2.69 20.07 9.42
N PRO A 75 4.01 19.87 9.46
CA PRO A 75 4.68 18.83 8.68
C PRO A 75 4.05 17.44 8.91
N GLU A 76 3.62 17.14 10.15
CA GLU A 76 2.95 15.89 10.52
C GLU A 76 1.56 15.80 9.86
N ALA A 77 0.80 16.90 9.83
CA ALA A 77 -0.51 16.93 9.18
C ALA A 77 -0.39 16.76 7.66
N LEU A 78 0.63 17.38 7.04
CA LEU A 78 0.93 17.19 5.62
C LEU A 78 1.34 15.74 5.33
N ALA A 79 2.22 15.16 6.13
CA ALA A 79 2.64 13.77 5.99
C ALA A 79 1.46 12.80 6.13
N ALA A 80 0.57 13.04 7.11
CA ALA A 80 -0.64 12.22 7.28
C ALA A 80 -1.61 12.35 6.10
N GLU A 81 -1.73 13.53 5.52
CA GLU A 81 -2.57 13.77 4.32
C GLU A 81 -1.98 13.09 3.08
N ASP A 82 -0.67 13.20 2.90
CA ASP A 82 0.04 12.54 1.80
C ASP A 82 -0.03 11.02 1.92
N GLN A 83 0.09 10.48 3.14
CA GLN A 83 -0.11 9.05 3.38
C GLN A 83 -1.52 8.60 3.02
N LYS A 84 -2.56 9.32 3.50
CA LYS A 84 -3.95 9.01 3.14
C LYS A 84 -4.20 9.09 1.64
N ARG A 85 -3.59 10.06 0.96
CA ARG A 85 -3.67 10.19 -0.50
C ARG A 85 -3.02 8.99 -1.19
N ALA A 86 -1.82 8.61 -0.75
CA ALA A 86 -1.11 7.45 -1.30
C ALA A 86 -1.89 6.15 -1.09
N GLU A 87 -2.47 5.93 0.09
CA GLU A 87 -3.33 4.78 0.39
C GLU A 87 -4.59 4.76 -0.48
N ALA A 88 -5.24 5.90 -0.67
CA ALA A 88 -6.41 6.03 -1.53
C ALA A 88 -6.08 5.75 -3.00
N GLU A 89 -4.96 6.26 -3.50
CA GLU A 89 -4.49 5.97 -4.86
C GLU A 89 -4.10 4.50 -5.04
N GLN A 90 -3.45 3.91 -4.05
CA GLN A 90 -3.11 2.49 -4.06
C GLN A 90 -4.38 1.62 -4.08
N SER A 91 -5.40 1.98 -3.28
CA SER A 91 -6.70 1.30 -3.29
C SER A 91 -7.38 1.38 -4.65
N LYS A 92 -7.47 2.58 -5.24
CA LYS A 92 -8.03 2.77 -6.58
C LYS A 92 -7.30 1.96 -7.66
N ASN A 93 -5.96 1.90 -7.55
CA ASN A 93 -5.16 1.13 -8.50
C ASN A 93 -5.41 -0.38 -8.34
N ARG A 94 -5.53 -0.89 -7.10
CA ARG A 94 -5.92 -2.29 -6.85
C ARG A 94 -7.29 -2.60 -7.46
N ASP A 95 -8.29 -1.74 -7.23
CA ASP A 95 -9.64 -1.90 -7.77
C ASP A 95 -9.65 -1.92 -9.30
N ARG A 96 -8.90 -1.01 -9.91
CA ARG A 96 -8.75 -0.96 -11.37
C ARG A 96 -8.10 -2.22 -11.92
N ASN A 97 -7.03 -2.68 -11.27
CA ASN A 97 -6.34 -3.90 -11.66
C ASN A 97 -7.26 -5.12 -11.54
N LEU A 98 -8.03 -5.21 -10.45
CA LEU A 98 -9.00 -6.28 -10.25
C LEU A 98 -10.04 -6.33 -11.37
N LEU A 99 -10.62 -5.18 -11.71
CA LEU A 99 -11.62 -5.07 -12.79
C LEU A 99 -11.04 -5.31 -14.18
N ASN A 100 -9.76 -5.03 -14.40
CA ASN A 100 -9.08 -5.25 -15.67
C ASN A 100 -8.58 -6.69 -15.82
N THR A 101 -8.30 -7.37 -14.70
CA THR A 101 -7.77 -8.73 -14.71
C THR A 101 -8.87 -9.77 -14.91
N TYR A 102 -10.04 -9.54 -14.33
CA TYR A 102 -11.13 -10.50 -14.31
C TYR A 102 -12.39 -9.97 -14.98
N ALA A 103 -12.99 -10.79 -15.83
CA ALA A 103 -14.25 -10.46 -16.49
C ALA A 103 -15.47 -10.76 -15.59
N SER A 104 -15.39 -11.76 -14.72
CA SER A 104 -16.51 -12.22 -13.89
C SER A 104 -16.06 -12.85 -12.57
N VAL A 105 -16.99 -12.95 -11.62
CA VAL A 105 -16.79 -13.67 -10.34
C VAL A 105 -16.42 -15.14 -10.60
N GLN A 106 -17.11 -15.79 -11.54
CA GLN A 106 -16.86 -17.19 -11.89
C GLN A 106 -15.44 -17.42 -12.41
N GLU A 107 -14.84 -16.43 -13.07
CA GLU A 107 -13.46 -16.52 -13.50
C GLU A 107 -12.50 -16.48 -12.32
N ILE A 108 -12.74 -15.61 -11.33
CA ILE A 108 -11.94 -15.54 -10.10
C ILE A 108 -12.04 -16.85 -9.32
N GLU A 109 -13.27 -17.38 -9.16
CA GLU A 109 -13.54 -18.64 -8.46
C GLU A 109 -12.82 -19.81 -9.15
N ARG A 110 -12.94 -19.91 -10.48
CA ARG A 110 -12.27 -20.95 -11.25
C ARG A 110 -10.74 -20.89 -11.09
N LEU A 111 -10.17 -19.70 -11.15
CA LEU A 111 -8.72 -19.53 -10.99
C LEU A 111 -8.27 -19.85 -9.57
N ARG A 112 -9.05 -19.44 -8.55
CA ARG A 112 -8.83 -19.83 -7.16
C ARG A 112 -8.79 -21.35 -7.04
N ASP A 113 -9.83 -22.01 -7.52
CA ASP A 113 -9.99 -23.46 -7.38
C ASP A 113 -8.85 -24.22 -8.07
N GLN A 114 -8.45 -23.78 -9.26
CA GLN A 114 -7.30 -24.35 -9.97
C GLN A 114 -6.00 -24.21 -9.17
N ARG A 115 -5.72 -23.04 -8.61
CA ARG A 115 -4.49 -22.78 -7.85
C ARG A 115 -4.48 -23.47 -6.50
N VAL A 116 -5.60 -23.47 -5.79
CA VAL A 116 -5.77 -24.17 -4.50
C VAL A 116 -5.63 -25.66 -4.72
N THR A 117 -6.24 -26.23 -5.76
CA THR A 117 -6.09 -27.65 -6.09
C THR A 117 -4.63 -28.03 -6.35
N LEU A 118 -3.90 -27.21 -7.12
CA LEU A 118 -2.47 -27.45 -7.37
C LEU A 118 -1.66 -27.49 -6.08
N LEU A 119 -1.88 -26.55 -5.16
CA LEU A 119 -1.20 -26.52 -3.86
C LEU A 119 -1.61 -27.71 -2.99
N SER A 120 -2.90 -28.05 -2.96
CA SER A 120 -3.44 -29.19 -2.24
C SER A 120 -2.82 -30.51 -2.73
N ASP A 121 -2.66 -30.69 -4.04
CA ASP A 121 -1.98 -31.87 -4.60
C ASP A 121 -0.51 -31.91 -4.19
N GLN A 122 0.21 -30.79 -4.19
CA GLN A 122 1.60 -30.72 -3.70
C GLN A 122 1.69 -31.05 -2.20
N ILE A 123 0.76 -30.55 -1.39
CA ILE A 123 0.64 -30.85 0.04
C ILE A 123 0.44 -32.36 0.25
N LYS A 124 -0.45 -32.95 -0.53
CA LYS A 124 -0.73 -34.39 -0.48
C LYS A 124 0.51 -35.22 -0.81
N VAL A 125 1.22 -34.90 -1.90
CA VAL A 125 2.46 -35.60 -2.29
C VAL A 125 3.53 -35.45 -1.20
N THR A 126 3.73 -34.23 -0.67
CA THR A 126 4.70 -34.01 0.42
C THR A 126 4.34 -34.79 1.68
N SER A 127 3.04 -34.82 2.03
CA SER A 127 2.55 -35.59 3.18
C SER A 127 2.79 -37.11 3.02
N GLN A 128 2.52 -37.65 1.84
CA GLN A 128 2.78 -39.06 1.55
C GLN A 128 4.29 -39.37 1.61
N PHE A 129 5.12 -38.47 1.11
CA PHE A 129 6.57 -38.62 1.21
C PHE A 129 7.06 -38.61 2.67
N LEU A 130 6.50 -37.73 3.50
CA LEU A 130 6.76 -37.70 4.93
C LEU A 130 6.36 -39.04 5.64
N GLU A 131 5.24 -39.64 5.25
CA GLU A 131 4.84 -40.97 5.78
C GLU A 131 5.89 -42.04 5.47
N VAL A 132 6.42 -42.03 4.23
CA VAL A 132 7.49 -42.98 3.82
C VAL A 132 8.76 -42.75 4.63
N LEU A 133 9.19 -41.46 4.78
CA LEU A 133 10.38 -41.13 5.57
C LEU A 133 10.22 -41.51 7.05
N ASN A 134 9.07 -41.24 7.65
CA ASN A 134 8.77 -41.64 9.02
C ASN A 134 8.75 -43.14 9.19
N GLY A 135 8.21 -43.88 8.22
CA GLY A 135 8.28 -45.34 8.18
C GLY A 135 9.72 -45.86 8.12
N LYS A 136 10.57 -45.24 7.31
CA LYS A 136 12.01 -45.55 7.23
C LYS A 136 12.74 -45.25 8.53
N LEU A 137 12.49 -44.07 9.13
CA LEU A 137 13.07 -43.69 10.43
C LEU A 137 12.69 -44.67 11.53
N LYS A 138 11.42 -45.09 11.58
CA LYS A 138 10.92 -46.06 12.54
C LYS A 138 11.69 -47.42 12.43
N LYS A 139 11.88 -47.92 11.19
CA LYS A 139 12.67 -49.15 10.95
C LYS A 139 14.12 -48.98 11.37
N LEU A 140 14.76 -47.87 11.04
CA LEU A 140 16.14 -47.57 11.43
C LEU A 140 16.29 -47.51 12.96
N ARG A 141 15.36 -46.84 13.66
CA ARG A 141 15.35 -46.77 15.13
C ARG A 141 15.20 -48.16 15.77
N VAL A 142 14.30 -48.98 15.26
CA VAL A 142 14.15 -50.37 15.79
C VAL A 142 15.43 -51.17 15.55
N SER A 143 16.05 -51.02 14.39
CA SER A 143 17.33 -51.71 14.08
C SER A 143 18.48 -51.21 14.96
N SER A 144 18.49 -49.94 15.31
CA SER A 144 19.56 -49.32 16.12
C SER A 144 19.56 -49.80 17.58
N LEU A 145 18.46 -50.32 18.09
CA LEU A 145 18.38 -50.89 19.46
C LEU A 145 19.35 -52.03 19.74
N ARG A 146 19.92 -52.68 18.71
CA ARG A 146 20.92 -53.76 18.85
C ARG A 146 22.34 -53.20 19.07
N PHE A 147 22.56 -51.92 18.90
CA PHE A 147 23.88 -51.30 18.87
C PHE A 147 24.01 -50.22 19.96
N LYS A 148 25.24 -50.01 20.43
CA LYS A 148 25.53 -48.86 21.27
C LYS A 148 25.40 -47.57 20.45
N PRO A 149 24.90 -46.45 21.01
CA PRO A 149 24.52 -46.26 22.43
C PRO A 149 23.08 -46.66 22.77
N TYR A 150 22.28 -47.20 21.85
CA TYR A 150 20.84 -47.43 22.03
C TYR A 150 20.53 -48.79 22.69
N SER A 151 21.47 -49.75 22.67
CA SER A 151 21.31 -51.04 23.30
C SER A 151 21.57 -50.95 24.80
N SER A 152 20.73 -51.62 25.60
CA SER A 152 20.91 -51.80 27.03
C SER A 152 21.89 -52.95 27.39
N GLU A 153 22.32 -53.75 26.41
CA GLU A 153 23.24 -54.85 26.65
C GLU A 153 24.67 -54.35 26.84
N PRO A 154 25.40 -54.82 27.92
CA PRO A 154 26.76 -54.33 28.18
C PRO A 154 27.76 -54.58 27.03
N ASN A 155 27.61 -55.68 26.33
CA ASN A 155 28.51 -56.14 25.24
C ASN A 155 27.96 -55.85 23.84
N ALA A 156 26.96 -54.97 23.71
CA ALA A 156 26.41 -54.63 22.40
C ALA A 156 27.51 -54.01 21.50
N PRO A 157 27.54 -54.38 20.22
CA PRO A 157 28.51 -53.81 19.26
C PRO A 157 28.26 -52.33 19.02
N ALA A 158 29.28 -51.63 18.54
CA ALA A 158 29.12 -50.26 18.06
C ALA A 158 28.19 -50.21 16.85
N MET A 159 27.46 -49.13 16.71
CA MET A 159 26.59 -48.90 15.56
C MET A 159 27.45 -48.78 14.28
N PRO A 160 27.06 -49.44 13.17
CA PRO A 160 27.70 -49.22 11.87
C PRO A 160 27.56 -47.74 11.44
N ASP A 161 28.65 -47.19 10.93
CA ASP A 161 28.71 -45.78 10.46
C ASP A 161 27.59 -45.44 9.47
N GLN A 162 27.35 -46.33 8.50
CA GLN A 162 26.27 -46.17 7.51
C GLN A 162 24.87 -46.06 8.19
N MET A 163 24.62 -46.81 9.27
CA MET A 163 23.33 -46.70 10.00
C MET A 163 23.21 -45.37 10.74
N ALA A 164 24.31 -44.88 11.32
CA ALA A 164 24.34 -43.58 11.99
C ALA A 164 24.09 -42.43 10.98
N GLU A 165 24.75 -42.49 9.85
CA GLU A 165 24.53 -41.54 8.77
C GLU A 165 23.09 -41.58 8.24
N ASP A 166 22.53 -42.75 8.02
CA ASP A 166 21.14 -42.92 7.58
C ASP A 166 20.12 -42.36 8.59
N LEU A 167 20.34 -42.53 9.88
CA LEU A 167 19.49 -41.94 10.94
C LEU A 167 19.50 -40.42 10.87
N VAL A 168 20.69 -39.82 10.74
CA VAL A 168 20.85 -38.35 10.66
C VAL A 168 20.23 -37.84 9.38
N ARG A 169 20.53 -38.48 8.25
CA ARG A 169 20.02 -38.07 6.93
C ARG A 169 18.50 -38.07 6.88
N VAL A 170 17.89 -39.21 7.26
CA VAL A 170 16.42 -39.34 7.25
C VAL A 170 15.77 -38.38 8.24
N GLY A 171 16.40 -38.13 9.40
CA GLY A 171 15.92 -37.11 10.34
C GLY A 171 15.95 -35.70 9.77
N ASN A 172 17.01 -35.35 9.05
CA ASN A 172 17.12 -34.07 8.38
C ASN A 172 16.09 -33.94 7.24
N ASP A 173 15.95 -34.99 6.43
CA ASP A 173 14.98 -35.03 5.32
C ASP A 173 13.54 -34.79 5.85
N ILE A 174 13.18 -35.47 6.94
CA ILE A 174 11.86 -35.28 7.59
C ILE A 174 11.67 -33.82 7.99
N ARG A 175 12.63 -33.22 8.71
CA ARG A 175 12.53 -31.82 9.15
C ARG A 175 12.36 -30.87 7.98
N THR A 176 13.13 -31.04 6.92
CA THR A 176 13.01 -30.22 5.70
C THR A 176 11.65 -30.36 5.05
N GLN A 177 11.13 -31.60 4.96
CA GLN A 177 9.81 -31.83 4.36
C GLN A 177 8.66 -31.34 5.24
N GLU A 178 8.77 -31.41 6.56
CA GLU A 178 7.80 -30.81 7.50
C GLU A 178 7.75 -29.27 7.36
N GLU A 179 8.90 -28.66 7.18
CA GLU A 179 9.00 -27.22 6.94
C GLU A 179 8.35 -26.83 5.61
N ASN A 180 8.68 -27.51 4.53
CA ASN A 180 8.05 -27.34 3.22
C ASN A 180 6.52 -27.54 3.27
N LEU A 181 6.06 -28.54 4.01
CA LEU A 181 4.63 -28.81 4.19
C LEU A 181 3.92 -27.66 4.91
N ARG A 182 4.54 -27.13 5.95
CA ARG A 182 4.01 -25.98 6.71
C ARG A 182 3.92 -24.73 5.81
N GLU A 183 4.97 -24.47 5.03
CA GLU A 183 4.99 -23.34 4.08
C GLU A 183 3.89 -23.47 3.04
N LYS A 184 3.74 -24.63 2.41
CA LYS A 184 2.70 -24.86 1.39
C LYS A 184 1.28 -24.73 1.94
N ARG A 185 1.02 -25.20 3.17
CA ARG A 185 -0.27 -25.00 3.84
C ARG A 185 -0.56 -23.53 4.15
N SER A 186 0.48 -22.79 4.54
CA SER A 186 0.37 -21.34 4.75
C SER A 186 0.08 -20.63 3.45
N GLU A 187 0.79 -20.97 2.37
CA GLU A 187 0.58 -20.42 1.03
C GLU A 187 -0.84 -20.70 0.52
N GLU A 188 -1.34 -21.93 0.64
CA GLU A 188 -2.71 -22.30 0.30
C GLU A 188 -3.74 -21.43 1.03
N THR A 189 -3.55 -21.26 2.34
CA THR A 189 -4.45 -20.45 3.19
C THR A 189 -4.43 -18.99 2.80
N ILE A 190 -3.25 -18.42 2.57
CA ILE A 190 -3.09 -17.02 2.16
C ILE A 190 -3.71 -16.80 0.79
N MET A 191 -3.44 -17.69 -0.14
CA MET A 191 -3.97 -17.63 -1.51
C MET A 191 -5.49 -17.71 -1.53
N SER A 192 -6.09 -18.66 -0.80
CA SER A 192 -7.55 -18.78 -0.69
C SER A 192 -8.17 -17.50 -0.15
N LYS A 193 -7.64 -16.96 0.95
CA LYS A 193 -8.13 -15.71 1.54
C LYS A 193 -8.01 -14.51 0.59
N GLN A 194 -6.91 -14.46 -0.18
CA GLN A 194 -6.73 -13.38 -1.16
C GLN A 194 -7.81 -13.43 -2.24
N PHE A 195 -8.05 -14.61 -2.83
CA PHE A 195 -9.11 -14.77 -3.83
C PHE A 195 -10.50 -14.50 -3.26
N ASP A 196 -10.78 -14.93 -2.04
CA ASP A 196 -12.06 -14.66 -1.38
C ASP A 196 -12.27 -13.15 -1.16
N SER A 197 -11.22 -12.43 -0.76
CA SER A 197 -11.23 -10.98 -0.65
C SER A 197 -11.44 -10.31 -2.02
N ASP A 198 -10.76 -10.79 -3.05
CA ASP A 198 -10.89 -10.29 -4.42
C ASP A 198 -12.32 -10.50 -4.97
N ILE A 199 -12.94 -11.65 -4.67
CA ILE A 199 -14.34 -11.94 -5.03
C ILE A 199 -15.30 -10.95 -4.36
N VAL A 200 -15.15 -10.73 -3.06
CA VAL A 200 -16.00 -9.78 -2.32
C VAL A 200 -15.83 -8.38 -2.93
N ARG A 201 -14.59 -7.94 -3.11
CA ARG A 201 -14.30 -6.62 -3.66
C ARG A 201 -14.80 -6.45 -5.09
N PHE A 202 -14.64 -7.46 -5.93
CA PHE A 202 -15.16 -7.45 -7.30
C PHE A 202 -16.69 -7.33 -7.34
N LYS A 203 -17.40 -8.06 -6.47
CA LYS A 203 -18.86 -7.95 -6.33
C LYS A 203 -19.28 -6.54 -5.94
N GLU A 204 -18.63 -5.94 -4.94
CA GLU A 204 -18.88 -4.55 -4.52
C GLU A 204 -18.71 -3.57 -5.69
N LEU A 205 -17.59 -3.67 -6.42
CA LEU A 205 -17.26 -2.77 -7.53
C LEU A 205 -18.23 -2.91 -8.72
N LYS A 206 -18.80 -4.10 -8.91
CA LYS A 206 -19.78 -4.38 -9.96
C LYS A 206 -21.24 -4.22 -9.51
N GLY A 207 -21.50 -3.96 -8.23
CA GLY A 207 -22.86 -3.87 -7.67
C GLY A 207 -23.61 -5.21 -7.72
N ILE A 208 -22.90 -6.34 -7.58
CA ILE A 208 -23.46 -7.69 -7.60
C ILE A 208 -23.69 -8.12 -6.14
N HIS A 209 -24.91 -8.49 -5.82
CA HIS A 209 -25.32 -8.95 -4.47
C HIS A 209 -25.48 -10.47 -4.42
#